data_cb9fc7b29dbebad8431ebfd21a38c76d
#
_entry.id   cb9fc7b29dbebad8431ebfd21a38c76d
#
_cell.length_a   1.000
_cell.length_b   1.000
_cell.length_c   1.000
_cell.angle_alpha   90.00
_cell.angle_beta   90.00
_cell.angle_gamma   90.00
#
_symmetry.space_group_name_H-M   'P 1'
#
loop_
_entity.id
_entity.type
_entity.pdbx_description
1 polymer ?
#
loop_
_entity_poly.entity_id
_entity_poly.type
_entity_poly.pdbx_seq_one_letter_code
_entity_poly.pdbx_strand_id
1 'polypeptide(L)'
;ASLVGSEMCIRDRLYFLLRMLSFFEKVKGVVLNVWEGVMSLKSVKNIPLFLLYTVLIWGCYFYHFYITFYCFAFTEHLSFLAGLVMFVGGTFAVIVPTPNGAGPWHFAVITMMMLYGVNATDAGVFALIVHGIQTLLVIILGIYGWLHLSLVNRTKQNS
;
A
#
# COMPACT_ATOMS: atom_id res chain seq x y z
N ALA A 1 10.92 38.67 -34.42
CA ALA A 1 11.09 38.22 -33.00
C ALA A 1 9.76 37.78 -32.34
N SER A 2 8.60 38.16 -32.89
CA SER A 2 7.28 37.89 -32.24
C SER A 2 6.71 36.48 -32.60
N LEU A 3 7.03 35.93 -33.77
CA LEU A 3 6.48 34.63 -34.20
C LEU A 3 7.06 33.42 -33.43
N VAL A 4 8.35 33.45 -33.07
CA VAL A 4 9.01 32.38 -32.34
C VAL A 4 8.50 32.23 -30.90
N GLY A 5 8.10 33.34 -30.28
CA GLY A 5 7.51 33.35 -28.93
C GLY A 5 6.10 32.76 -28.89
N SER A 6 5.30 32.97 -29.95
CA SER A 6 3.93 32.44 -30.02
C SER A 6 3.91 30.92 -30.28
N GLU A 7 4.80 30.40 -31.12
CA GLU A 7 4.90 28.95 -31.38
C GLU A 7 5.38 28.17 -30.14
N MET A 8 6.32 28.75 -29.36
CA MET A 8 6.79 28.16 -28.13
C MET A 8 5.67 28.09 -27.09
N CYS A 9 4.87 29.12 -26.95
CA CYS A 9 3.75 29.18 -26.02
C CYS A 9 2.61 28.20 -26.39
N ILE A 10 2.35 28.01 -27.69
CA ILE A 10 1.33 27.06 -28.18
C ILE A 10 1.81 25.60 -27.92
N ARG A 11 3.08 25.31 -28.17
CA ARG A 11 3.68 24.01 -27.94
C ARG A 11 3.65 23.63 -26.46
N ASP A 12 3.97 24.56 -25.57
CA ASP A 12 3.95 24.34 -24.13
C ASP A 12 2.53 24.14 -23.61
N ARG A 13 1.56 24.87 -24.10
CA ARG A 13 0.13 24.67 -23.80
C ARG A 13 -0.36 23.31 -24.29
N LEU A 14 0.00 22.92 -25.51
CA LEU A 14 -0.38 21.62 -26.07
C LEU A 14 0.24 20.48 -25.28
N TYR A 15 1.52 20.60 -24.90
CA TYR A 15 2.21 19.62 -24.07
C TYR A 15 1.56 19.49 -22.69
N PHE A 16 1.19 20.60 -22.07
CA PHE A 16 0.48 20.61 -20.78
C PHE A 16 -0.90 19.95 -20.89
N LEU A 17 -1.67 20.25 -21.95
CA LEU A 17 -2.97 19.61 -22.20
C LEU A 17 -2.84 18.10 -22.43
N LEU A 18 -1.88 17.67 -23.23
CA LEU A 18 -1.63 16.24 -23.47
C LEU A 18 -1.22 15.51 -22.18
N ARG A 19 -0.43 16.15 -21.32
CA ARG A 19 -0.05 15.61 -20.01
C ARG A 19 -1.24 15.52 -19.06
N MET A 20 -2.13 16.52 -19.08
CA MET A 20 -3.37 16.49 -18.29
C MET A 20 -4.33 15.40 -18.79
N LEU A 21 -4.48 15.22 -20.10
CA LEU A 21 -5.30 14.15 -20.67
C LEU A 21 -4.74 12.78 -20.31
N SER A 22 -3.42 12.57 -20.40
CA SER A 22 -2.76 11.33 -20.00
C SER A 22 -2.93 11.04 -18.50
N PHE A 23 -2.90 12.08 -17.66
CA PHE A 23 -3.17 11.94 -16.22
C PHE A 23 -4.63 11.55 -15.96
N PHE A 24 -5.57 12.18 -16.66
CA PHE A 24 -7.00 11.90 -16.55
C PHE A 24 -7.33 10.46 -16.96
N GLU A 25 -6.73 9.96 -18.05
CA GLU A 25 -6.89 8.56 -18.47
C GLU A 25 -6.33 7.58 -17.44
N LYS A 26 -5.20 7.89 -16.81
CA LYS A 26 -4.64 7.07 -15.73
C LYS A 26 -5.56 7.03 -14.52
N VAL A 27 -6.08 8.18 -14.09
CA VAL A 27 -7.03 8.27 -12.97
C VAL A 27 -8.31 7.50 -13.28
N LYS A 28 -8.86 7.69 -14.48
CA LYS A 28 -10.04 6.95 -14.97
C LYS A 28 -9.79 5.44 -14.96
N GLY A 29 -8.61 4.98 -15.44
CA GLY A 29 -8.22 3.59 -15.41
C GLY A 29 -8.19 3.01 -13.98
N VAL A 30 -7.62 3.75 -13.02
CA VAL A 30 -7.62 3.34 -11.61
C VAL A 30 -9.04 3.23 -11.05
N VAL A 31 -9.90 4.22 -11.32
CA VAL A 31 -11.30 4.20 -10.86
C VAL A 31 -12.07 3.02 -11.45
N LEU A 32 -11.89 2.74 -12.74
CA LEU A 32 -12.52 1.59 -13.40
C LEU A 32 -12.04 0.26 -12.82
N ASN A 33 -10.73 0.10 -12.60
CA ASN A 33 -10.17 -1.10 -11.98
C ASN A 33 -10.69 -1.32 -10.56
N VAL A 34 -10.82 -0.25 -9.77
CA VAL A 34 -11.43 -0.30 -8.43
C VAL A 34 -12.89 -0.71 -8.53
N TRP A 35 -13.64 -0.15 -9.48
CA TRP A 35 -15.04 -0.50 -9.70
C TRP A 35 -15.20 -1.96 -10.11
N GLU A 36 -14.39 -2.47 -11.04
CA GLU A 36 -14.37 -3.88 -11.42
C GLU A 36 -14.03 -4.78 -10.24
N GLY A 37 -13.05 -4.38 -9.40
CA GLY A 37 -12.72 -5.07 -8.17
C GLY A 37 -13.91 -5.16 -7.20
N VAL A 38 -14.64 -4.06 -7.00
CA VAL A 38 -15.86 -4.03 -6.17
C VAL A 38 -16.96 -4.91 -6.77
N MET A 39 -17.15 -4.87 -8.11
CA MET A 39 -18.14 -5.71 -8.77
C MET A 39 -17.80 -7.20 -8.71
N SER A 40 -16.51 -7.55 -8.67
CA SER A 40 -16.07 -8.95 -8.54
C SER A 40 -16.49 -9.56 -7.19
N LEU A 41 -16.74 -8.74 -6.16
CA LEU A 41 -17.27 -9.22 -4.87
C LEU A 41 -18.62 -9.91 -5.00
N LYS A 42 -19.42 -9.57 -6.01
CA LYS A 42 -20.70 -10.23 -6.28
C LYS A 42 -20.56 -11.71 -6.68
N SER A 43 -19.37 -12.09 -7.18
CA SER A 43 -19.07 -13.47 -7.57
C SER A 43 -18.57 -14.34 -6.42
N VAL A 44 -18.33 -13.75 -5.24
CA VAL A 44 -17.85 -14.46 -4.05
C VAL A 44 -18.98 -15.29 -3.47
N LYS A 45 -18.80 -16.63 -3.46
CA LYS A 45 -19.81 -17.58 -2.97
C LYS A 45 -20.15 -17.41 -1.49
N ASN A 46 -19.21 -16.99 -0.67
CA ASN A 46 -19.37 -16.84 0.78
C ASN A 46 -18.83 -15.50 1.27
N ILE A 47 -19.67 -14.48 1.17
CA ILE A 47 -19.34 -13.10 1.57
C ILE A 47 -18.95 -13.00 3.05
N PRO A 48 -19.65 -13.62 4.02
CA PRO A 48 -19.25 -13.55 5.43
C PRO A 48 -17.84 -14.09 5.68
N LEU A 49 -17.49 -15.20 5.05
CA LEU A 49 -16.16 -15.80 5.19
C LEU A 49 -15.08 -14.91 4.55
N PHE A 50 -15.38 -14.31 3.40
CA PHE A 50 -14.48 -13.33 2.76
C PHE A 50 -14.22 -12.12 3.67
N LEU A 51 -15.28 -11.54 4.24
CA LEU A 51 -15.17 -10.41 5.16
C LEU A 51 -14.38 -10.79 6.42
N LEU A 52 -14.63 -11.97 6.98
CA LEU A 52 -13.88 -12.48 8.13
C LEU A 52 -12.39 -12.54 7.84
N TYR A 53 -11.99 -13.17 6.72
CA TYR A 53 -10.58 -13.23 6.34
C TYR A 53 -9.97 -11.85 6.08
N THR A 54 -10.71 -10.95 5.46
CA THR A 54 -10.27 -9.57 5.22
C THR A 54 -9.99 -8.87 6.55
N VAL A 55 -10.91 -8.92 7.50
CA VAL A 55 -10.71 -8.32 8.83
C VAL A 55 -9.54 -8.94 9.56
N LEU A 56 -9.41 -10.26 9.50
CA LEU A 56 -8.28 -10.96 10.15
C LEU A 56 -6.93 -10.56 9.54
N ILE A 57 -6.83 -10.47 8.21
CA ILE A 57 -5.60 -10.08 7.53
C ILE A 57 -5.20 -8.65 7.92
N TRP A 58 -6.13 -7.69 7.85
CA TRP A 58 -5.87 -6.30 8.24
C TRP A 58 -5.57 -6.16 9.73
N GLY A 59 -6.27 -6.94 10.57
CA GLY A 59 -6.01 -7.01 12.00
C GLY A 59 -4.60 -7.55 12.31
N CYS A 60 -4.15 -8.59 11.61
CA CYS A 60 -2.79 -9.12 11.75
C CYS A 60 -1.73 -8.11 11.29
N TYR A 61 -1.95 -7.40 10.19
CA TYR A 61 -1.04 -6.35 9.73
C TYR A 61 -0.94 -5.20 10.74
N PHE A 62 -2.08 -4.73 11.25
CA PHE A 62 -2.09 -3.71 12.28
C PHE A 62 -1.43 -4.19 13.58
N TYR A 63 -1.73 -5.41 14.02
CA TYR A 63 -1.14 -5.99 15.23
C TYR A 63 0.39 -6.10 15.09
N HIS A 64 0.88 -6.59 13.97
CA HIS A 64 2.32 -6.64 13.68
C HIS A 64 2.95 -5.24 13.74
N PHE A 65 2.33 -4.24 13.10
CA PHE A 65 2.79 -2.85 13.12
C PHE A 65 2.83 -2.29 14.55
N TYR A 66 1.75 -2.48 15.32
CA TYR A 66 1.61 -1.93 16.65
C TYR A 66 2.51 -2.61 17.69
N ILE A 67 2.67 -3.95 17.64
CA ILE A 67 3.53 -4.66 18.59
C ILE A 67 4.99 -4.24 18.43
N THR A 68 5.39 -3.79 17.25
CA THR A 68 6.75 -3.30 17.00
C THR A 68 7.05 -2.02 17.79
N PHE A 69 6.04 -1.26 18.22
CA PHE A 69 6.25 -0.10 19.09
C PHE A 69 6.91 -0.46 20.42
N TYR A 70 6.65 -1.65 20.93
CA TYR A 70 7.25 -2.14 22.18
C TYR A 70 8.68 -2.67 22.01
N CYS A 71 9.16 -2.75 20.77
CA CYS A 71 10.53 -3.16 20.48
C CYS A 71 11.54 -2.01 20.57
N PHE A 72 11.08 -0.77 20.63
CA PHE A 72 11.93 0.42 20.61
C PHE A 72 11.54 1.40 21.72
N ALA A 73 12.50 1.82 22.53
CA ALA A 73 12.28 2.78 23.60
C ALA A 73 11.70 4.13 23.12
N PHE A 74 12.04 4.53 21.89
CA PHE A 74 11.54 5.79 21.29
C PHE A 74 10.09 5.71 20.81
N THR A 75 9.44 4.55 20.81
CA THR A 75 8.03 4.36 20.41
C THR A 75 7.13 3.88 21.55
N GLU A 76 7.67 3.44 22.69
CA GLU A 76 6.88 2.91 23.83
C GLU A 76 5.81 3.89 24.33
N HIS A 77 6.07 5.20 24.22
CA HIS A 77 5.15 6.25 24.66
C HIS A 77 3.98 6.49 23.67
N LEU A 78 4.04 5.91 22.47
CA LEU A 78 3.03 6.12 21.45
C LEU A 78 1.77 5.32 21.78
N SER A 79 0.62 6.02 21.76
CA SER A 79 -0.66 5.41 22.06
C SER A 79 -1.15 4.47 20.95
N PHE A 80 -2.09 3.61 21.30
CA PHE A 80 -2.81 2.77 20.32
C PHE A 80 -3.40 3.61 19.17
N LEU A 81 -4.00 4.76 19.49
CA LEU A 81 -4.60 5.65 18.49
C LEU A 81 -3.52 6.23 17.54
N ALA A 82 -2.36 6.60 18.08
CA ALA A 82 -1.23 7.03 17.25
C ALA A 82 -0.81 5.93 16.27
N GLY A 83 -0.69 4.69 16.75
CA GLY A 83 -0.40 3.53 15.92
C GLY A 83 -1.43 3.31 14.83
N LEU A 84 -2.71 3.45 15.14
CA LEU A 84 -3.80 3.30 14.17
C LEU A 84 -3.73 4.38 13.08
N VAL A 85 -3.52 5.64 13.46
CA VAL A 85 -3.39 6.76 12.52
C VAL A 85 -2.19 6.55 11.58
N MET A 86 -1.03 6.14 12.11
CA MET A 86 0.16 5.86 11.31
C MET A 86 -0.05 4.68 10.36
N PHE A 87 -0.69 3.60 10.83
CA PHE A 87 -1.01 2.43 10.03
C PHE A 87 -1.95 2.78 8.86
N VAL A 88 -3.04 3.50 9.14
CA VAL A 88 -4.00 3.95 8.12
C VAL A 88 -3.32 4.87 7.11
N GLY A 89 -2.54 5.84 7.57
CA GLY A 89 -1.82 6.75 6.68
C GLY A 89 -0.78 6.04 5.80
N GLY A 90 -0.02 5.09 6.36
CA GLY A 90 0.88 4.23 5.58
C GLY A 90 0.14 3.42 4.53
N THR A 91 -1.03 2.89 4.88
CA THR A 91 -1.89 2.15 3.95
C THR A 91 -2.37 3.01 2.79
N PHE A 92 -2.77 4.25 3.04
CA PHE A 92 -3.12 5.18 1.96
C PHE A 92 -1.94 5.51 1.04
N ALA A 93 -0.73 5.59 1.56
CA ALA A 93 0.44 5.85 0.75
C ALA A 93 0.76 4.73 -0.26
N VAL A 94 0.32 3.50 0.01
CA VAL A 94 0.48 2.35 -0.91
C VAL A 94 -0.37 2.49 -2.19
N ILE A 95 -1.32 3.42 -2.26
CA ILE A 95 -2.07 3.73 -3.49
C ILE A 95 -1.10 4.20 -4.60
N VAL A 96 0.04 4.80 -4.23
CA VAL A 96 1.09 5.12 -5.21
C VAL A 96 1.69 3.81 -5.75
N PRO A 97 1.62 3.55 -7.06
CA PRO A 97 2.01 2.27 -7.64
C PRO A 97 3.54 2.09 -7.62
N THR A 98 4.03 1.52 -6.53
CA THR A 98 5.43 1.13 -6.34
C THR A 98 5.50 -0.34 -5.91
N PRO A 99 6.59 -1.06 -6.21
CA PRO A 99 6.74 -2.44 -5.77
C PRO A 99 6.59 -2.54 -4.25
N ASN A 100 5.60 -3.30 -3.78
CA ASN A 100 5.31 -3.52 -2.36
C ASN A 100 5.09 -2.23 -1.53
N GLY A 101 4.71 -1.10 -2.15
CA GLY A 101 4.56 0.19 -1.46
C GLY A 101 5.89 0.82 -1.00
N ALA A 102 7.04 0.26 -1.41
CA ALA A 102 8.35 0.76 -1.02
C ALA A 102 8.54 2.22 -1.44
N GLY A 103 9.04 3.03 -0.54
CA GLY A 103 9.19 4.47 -0.69
C GLY A 103 7.99 5.24 -0.13
N PRO A 104 6.84 5.30 -0.79
CA PRO A 104 5.67 6.05 -0.32
C PRO A 104 5.21 5.65 1.09
N TRP A 105 5.16 4.34 1.38
CA TRP A 105 4.82 3.84 2.71
C TRP A 105 5.83 4.31 3.77
N HIS A 106 7.13 4.16 3.48
CA HIS A 106 8.18 4.62 4.41
C HIS A 106 8.07 6.11 4.65
N PHE A 107 7.91 6.91 3.59
CA PHE A 107 7.75 8.35 3.70
C PHE A 107 6.56 8.75 4.59
N ALA A 108 5.40 8.11 4.39
CA ALA A 108 4.20 8.39 5.18
C ALA A 108 4.40 8.04 6.65
N VAL A 109 4.92 6.84 6.96
CA VAL A 109 5.13 6.39 8.34
C VAL A 109 6.16 7.27 9.03
N ILE A 110 7.32 7.56 8.39
CA ILE A 110 8.36 8.44 8.95
C ILE A 110 7.78 9.82 9.25
N THR A 111 7.07 10.42 8.28
CA THR A 111 6.47 11.74 8.45
C THR A 111 5.49 11.77 9.62
N MET A 112 4.63 10.77 9.73
CA MET A 112 3.68 10.68 10.83
C MET A 112 4.38 10.48 12.18
N MET A 113 5.37 9.60 12.26
CA MET A 113 6.15 9.42 13.50
C MET A 113 6.82 10.72 13.95
N MET A 114 7.34 11.52 13.01
CA MET A 114 7.89 12.84 13.31
C MET A 114 6.85 13.80 13.89
N LEU A 115 5.61 13.77 13.40
CA LEU A 115 4.50 14.56 13.96
C LEU A 115 4.16 14.16 15.40
N TYR A 116 4.44 12.91 15.79
CA TYR A 116 4.29 12.42 17.17
C TYR A 116 5.58 12.56 18.02
N GLY A 117 6.57 13.31 17.53
CA GLY A 117 7.77 13.67 18.28
C GLY A 117 8.93 12.68 18.19
N VAL A 118 8.85 11.66 17.35
CA VAL A 118 9.96 10.74 17.07
C VAL A 118 10.93 11.42 16.09
N ASN A 119 12.24 11.32 16.34
CA ASN A 119 13.21 11.92 15.42
C ASN A 119 13.26 11.15 14.07
N ALA A 120 13.69 11.82 13.01
CA ALA A 120 13.66 11.29 11.65
C ALA A 120 14.50 10.02 11.47
N THR A 121 15.64 9.92 12.17
CA THR A 121 16.54 8.75 12.08
C THR A 121 15.88 7.51 12.69
N ASP A 122 15.32 7.63 13.89
CA ASP A 122 14.65 6.55 14.60
C ASP A 122 13.36 6.13 13.86
N ALA A 123 12.59 7.10 13.36
CA ALA A 123 11.43 6.83 12.51
C ALA A 123 11.80 6.07 11.23
N GLY A 124 12.95 6.40 10.62
CA GLY A 124 13.50 5.69 9.48
C GLY A 124 13.86 4.25 9.80
N VAL A 125 14.56 4.02 10.92
CA VAL A 125 14.92 2.67 11.41
C VAL A 125 13.67 1.84 11.66
N PHE A 126 12.68 2.41 12.35
CA PHE A 126 11.40 1.74 12.60
C PHE A 126 10.72 1.34 11.30
N ALA A 127 10.56 2.27 10.36
CA ALA A 127 9.89 2.02 9.09
C ALA A 127 10.58 0.92 8.27
N LEU A 128 11.92 0.92 8.21
CA LEU A 128 12.69 -0.11 7.50
C LEU A 128 12.53 -1.48 8.13
N ILE A 129 12.59 -1.58 9.46
CA ILE A 129 12.48 -2.86 10.18
C ILE A 129 11.08 -3.43 10.03
N VAL A 130 10.04 -2.63 10.29
CA VAL A 130 8.64 -3.08 10.17
C VAL A 130 8.34 -3.55 8.76
N HIS A 131 8.67 -2.74 7.76
CA HIS A 131 8.42 -3.10 6.36
C HIS A 131 9.22 -4.32 5.92
N GLY A 132 10.48 -4.42 6.35
CA GLY A 132 11.35 -5.56 6.04
C GLY A 132 10.82 -6.86 6.62
N ILE A 133 10.45 -6.89 7.89
CA ILE A 133 9.88 -8.07 8.55
C ILE A 133 8.54 -8.45 7.91
N GLN A 134 7.66 -7.48 7.69
CA GLN A 134 6.37 -7.73 7.03
C GLN A 134 6.55 -8.32 5.63
N THR A 135 7.46 -7.76 4.84
CA THR A 135 7.76 -8.26 3.50
C THR A 135 8.29 -9.69 3.53
N LEU A 136 9.20 -9.99 4.45
CA LEU A 136 9.74 -11.33 4.64
C LEU A 136 8.64 -12.34 5.01
N LEU A 137 7.77 -12.00 5.94
CA LEU A 137 6.63 -12.84 6.34
C LEU A 137 5.70 -13.11 5.16
N VAL A 138 5.35 -12.09 4.39
CA VAL A 138 4.47 -12.24 3.20
C VAL A 138 5.12 -13.14 2.14
N ILE A 139 6.43 -13.04 1.93
CA ILE A 139 7.16 -13.91 1.00
C ILE A 139 7.11 -15.37 1.48
N ILE A 140 7.41 -15.63 2.75
CA ILE A 140 7.40 -16.98 3.32
C ILE A 140 6.00 -17.59 3.22
N LEU A 141 4.97 -16.85 3.66
CA LEU A 141 3.58 -17.30 3.60
C LEU A 141 3.08 -17.48 2.16
N GLY A 142 3.52 -16.62 1.25
CA GLY A 142 3.21 -16.72 -0.18
C GLY A 142 3.80 -17.98 -0.82
N ILE A 143 5.06 -18.31 -0.52
CA ILE A 143 5.70 -19.54 -0.96
C ILE A 143 4.97 -20.77 -0.39
N TYR A 144 4.67 -20.76 0.90
CA TYR A 144 3.90 -21.83 1.53
C TYR A 144 2.52 -22.03 0.88
N GLY A 145 1.78 -20.95 0.69
CA GLY A 145 0.46 -20.99 0.04
C GLY A 145 0.52 -21.51 -1.39
N TRP A 146 1.51 -21.08 -2.17
CA TRP A 146 1.71 -21.55 -3.54
C TRP A 146 2.01 -23.06 -3.61
N LEU A 147 2.89 -23.54 -2.76
CA LEU A 147 3.24 -24.98 -2.68
C LEU A 147 2.02 -25.80 -2.25
N HIS A 148 1.30 -25.38 -1.23
CA HIS A 148 0.11 -26.08 -0.72
C HIS A 148 -1.00 -26.16 -1.76
N LEU A 149 -1.33 -25.05 -2.41
CA LEU A 149 -2.35 -25.01 -3.47
C LEU A 149 -1.97 -25.91 -4.66
N SER A 150 -0.70 -25.92 -5.05
CA SER A 150 -0.21 -26.77 -6.13
C SER A 150 -0.39 -28.27 -5.81
N LEU A 151 -0.15 -28.69 -4.57
CA LEU A 151 -0.33 -30.08 -4.12
C LEU A 151 -1.81 -30.46 -4.09
N VAL A 152 -2.68 -29.64 -3.50
CA VAL A 152 -4.12 -29.91 -3.39
C VAL A 152 -4.78 -30.00 -4.75
N ASN A 153 -4.41 -29.13 -5.69
CA ASN A 153 -4.98 -29.14 -7.03
C ASN A 153 -4.54 -30.36 -7.85
N ARG A 154 -3.29 -30.85 -7.68
CA ARG A 154 -2.83 -32.09 -8.31
C ARG A 154 -3.60 -33.31 -7.83
N THR A 155 -3.89 -33.38 -6.53
CA THR A 155 -4.67 -34.50 -5.95
C THR A 155 -6.10 -34.53 -6.52
N LYS A 156 -6.72 -33.38 -6.74
CA LYS A 156 -8.07 -33.29 -7.34
C LYS A 156 -8.13 -33.64 -8.83
N GLN A 157 -7.05 -33.50 -9.57
CA GLN A 157 -7.00 -33.88 -10.98
C GLN A 157 -6.80 -35.40 -11.18
N ASN A 158 -6.26 -36.09 -10.18
CA ASN A 158 -5.95 -37.52 -10.25
C ASN A 158 -7.03 -38.40 -9.60
N SER A 159 -8.09 -37.81 -9.04
CA SER A 159 -9.29 -38.48 -8.50
C SER A 159 -10.51 -38.26 -9.40
#